data_07f87015b7de57ed2a37f04ed37c3c34
#
_entry.id   07f87015b7de57ed2a37f04ed37c3c34
#
_cell.length_a   1.000
_cell.length_b   1.000
_cell.length_c   1.000
_cell.angle_alpha   90.00
_cell.angle_beta   90.00
_cell.angle_gamma   90.00
#
_symmetry.space_group_name_H-M   'P 1'
#
loop_
_entity.id
_entity.type
_entity.pdbx_description
1 polymer ?
#
loop_
_entity_poly.entity_id
_entity_poly.type
_entity_poly.pdbx_seq_one_letter_code
_entity_poly.pdbx_strand_id
1 'polypeptide(L)'
;MGKYSKAVDKNEKYGIMNVGSDDVALEYQRYGRNKNTLVNSTYIESGEYRRKFDNATDNAEVNKALYDNAKKALRHRSGTAFEDMYWIDSNTGKTILAVEDSKEERAIIYNERIMKTIRNESDIITLHTHPSSMPPSASDLNSCFRNGYKKGFVACHNGRVFGYTANEEINERIYNMYVERFTKDGYDEFGAQMRALNKLSQTYDVSVWEVLHNE
;
A
#
# COMPACT_ATOMS: atom_id res chain seq x y z
N MET A 1 -41.56 -18.59 -32.65
CA MET A 1 -40.94 -17.28 -32.46
C MET A 1 -40.06 -17.34 -31.23
N GLY A 2 -38.79 -17.68 -31.38
CA GLY A 2 -37.82 -17.80 -30.30
C GLY A 2 -36.94 -16.56 -30.27
N LYS A 3 -36.92 -15.84 -29.12
CA LYS A 3 -35.99 -14.73 -28.88
C LYS A 3 -34.69 -15.31 -28.38
N TYR A 4 -33.64 -15.25 -29.17
CA TYR A 4 -32.28 -15.48 -28.71
C TYR A 4 -31.82 -14.23 -27.94
N SER A 5 -31.63 -14.36 -26.62
CA SER A 5 -30.88 -13.38 -25.85
C SER A 5 -29.40 -13.62 -26.11
N LYS A 6 -28.72 -12.67 -26.72
CA LYS A 6 -27.25 -12.67 -26.81
C LYS A 6 -26.67 -12.45 -25.42
N ALA A 7 -25.96 -13.46 -24.90
CA ALA A 7 -25.07 -13.28 -23.79
C ALA A 7 -23.96 -12.32 -24.24
N VAL A 8 -23.85 -11.17 -23.58
CA VAL A 8 -22.76 -10.23 -23.83
C VAL A 8 -21.52 -10.84 -23.17
N ASP A 9 -20.56 -11.19 -24.00
CA ASP A 9 -19.25 -11.68 -23.52
C ASP A 9 -18.54 -10.57 -22.75
N LYS A 10 -18.31 -10.81 -21.47
CA LYS A 10 -17.63 -9.86 -20.57
C LYS A 10 -16.18 -9.61 -20.98
N ASN A 11 -15.62 -10.42 -21.86
CA ASN A 11 -14.22 -10.29 -22.32
C ASN A 11 -14.02 -9.20 -23.38
N GLU A 12 -15.07 -8.75 -24.08
CA GLU A 12 -14.93 -7.67 -25.06
C GLU A 12 -14.71 -6.28 -24.45
N LYS A 13 -14.95 -6.13 -23.13
CA LYS A 13 -14.88 -4.81 -22.46
C LYS A 13 -13.45 -4.39 -22.09
N TYR A 14 -12.46 -5.29 -22.16
CA TYR A 14 -11.09 -5.00 -21.72
C TYR A 14 -10.01 -5.15 -22.80
N GLY A 15 -10.38 -5.45 -24.04
CA GLY A 15 -9.43 -5.51 -25.14
C GLY A 15 -8.24 -6.45 -24.90
N ILE A 16 -8.43 -7.55 -24.15
CA ILE A 16 -7.37 -8.50 -23.88
C ILE A 16 -7.23 -9.39 -25.08
N MET A 17 -6.32 -9.04 -25.99
CA MET A 17 -5.75 -10.04 -26.88
C MET A 17 -4.94 -11.01 -26.03
N ASN A 18 -5.02 -12.31 -26.37
CA ASN A 18 -4.11 -13.35 -25.83
C ASN A 18 -2.68 -13.10 -26.30
N VAL A 19 -2.01 -12.16 -25.68
CA VAL A 19 -0.57 -11.89 -25.85
C VAL A 19 0.11 -12.63 -24.72
N GLY A 20 1.23 -13.28 -24.97
CA GLY A 20 1.98 -14.03 -23.96
C GLY A 20 2.32 -13.16 -22.74
N SER A 21 2.57 -13.78 -21.59
CA SER A 21 2.78 -13.10 -20.30
C SER A 21 3.84 -11.99 -20.36
N ASP A 22 4.85 -12.15 -21.19
CA ASP A 22 5.95 -11.20 -21.34
C ASP A 22 5.55 -9.95 -22.13
N ASP A 23 4.65 -10.09 -23.12
CA ASP A 23 4.16 -8.97 -23.91
C ASP A 23 3.16 -8.12 -23.13
N VAL A 24 2.35 -8.74 -22.27
CA VAL A 24 1.43 -8.02 -21.36
C VAL A 24 2.24 -7.20 -20.35
N ALA A 25 3.31 -7.75 -19.79
CA ALA A 25 4.21 -7.02 -18.87
C ALA A 25 4.89 -5.84 -19.59
N LEU A 26 5.32 -6.03 -20.85
CA LEU A 26 5.91 -4.98 -21.68
C LEU A 26 4.89 -3.89 -22.08
N GLU A 27 3.66 -4.28 -22.34
CA GLU A 27 2.58 -3.35 -22.68
C GLU A 27 2.17 -2.52 -21.45
N TYR A 28 2.02 -3.11 -20.28
CA TYR A 28 1.84 -2.39 -19.03
C TYR A 28 3.03 -1.47 -18.71
N GLN A 29 4.25 -1.88 -18.98
CA GLN A 29 5.41 -1.00 -18.85
C GLN A 29 5.39 0.17 -19.86
N ARG A 30 4.85 -0.02 -21.07
CA ARG A 30 4.76 1.04 -22.08
C ARG A 30 3.61 2.02 -21.81
N TYR A 31 2.45 1.54 -21.40
CA TYR A 31 1.24 2.35 -21.21
C TYR A 31 1.01 2.79 -19.76
N GLY A 32 1.61 2.09 -18.80
CA GLY A 32 1.45 2.35 -17.37
C GLY A 32 2.39 3.39 -16.77
N ARG A 33 3.30 3.99 -17.54
CA ARG A 33 4.19 5.04 -17.01
C ARG A 33 3.45 6.37 -16.87
N ASN A 34 2.55 6.43 -15.91
CA ASN A 34 1.99 7.69 -15.48
C ASN A 34 3.08 8.53 -14.81
N LYS A 35 3.35 9.72 -15.34
CA LYS A 35 4.37 10.64 -14.78
C LYS A 35 4.12 10.93 -13.30
N ASN A 36 2.86 10.95 -12.87
CA ASN A 36 2.46 11.22 -11.49
C ASN A 36 2.77 10.07 -10.52
N THR A 37 3.00 8.85 -11.03
CA THR A 37 3.34 7.67 -10.24
C THR A 37 4.78 7.19 -10.48
N LEU A 38 5.59 7.98 -11.22
CA LEU A 38 7.02 7.69 -11.38
C LEU A 38 7.75 7.90 -10.07
N VAL A 39 8.58 6.92 -9.73
CA VAL A 39 9.47 6.96 -8.58
C VAL A 39 10.81 7.57 -8.96
N ASN A 40 11.32 8.46 -8.12
CA ASN A 40 12.68 8.96 -8.25
C ASN A 40 13.69 7.89 -7.78
N SER A 41 14.22 7.12 -8.73
CA SER A 41 15.16 6.02 -8.43
C SER A 41 16.42 6.49 -7.71
N THR A 42 16.95 7.65 -8.05
CA THR A 42 18.12 8.22 -7.37
C THR A 42 17.85 8.52 -5.91
N TYR A 43 16.64 9.04 -5.61
CA TYR A 43 16.25 9.35 -4.24
C TYR A 43 16.07 8.09 -3.40
N ILE A 44 15.32 7.09 -3.88
CA ILE A 44 15.08 5.87 -3.10
C ILE A 44 16.33 5.01 -2.87
N GLU A 45 17.40 5.27 -3.62
CA GLU A 45 18.72 4.64 -3.46
C GLU A 45 19.66 5.46 -2.57
N SER A 46 19.27 6.68 -2.23
CA SER A 46 20.10 7.59 -1.44
C SER A 46 20.18 7.16 0.04
N GLY A 47 21.24 7.61 0.70
CA GLY A 47 21.37 7.48 2.15
C GLY A 47 20.28 8.22 2.92
N GLU A 48 19.73 9.31 2.35
CA GLU A 48 18.63 10.07 2.93
C GLU A 48 17.36 9.22 3.02
N TYR A 49 16.97 8.55 1.94
CA TYR A 49 15.80 7.66 1.94
C TYR A 49 15.99 6.48 2.89
N ARG A 50 17.20 5.88 2.90
CA ARG A 50 17.52 4.79 3.82
C ARG A 50 17.37 5.19 5.28
N ARG A 51 17.86 6.37 5.66
CA ARG A 51 17.77 6.86 7.06
C ARG A 51 16.35 6.97 7.60
N LYS A 52 15.34 7.11 6.74
CA LYS A 52 13.93 7.05 7.18
C LYS A 52 13.59 5.75 7.89
N PHE A 53 14.27 4.66 7.55
CA PHE A 53 13.99 3.34 8.13
C PHE A 53 14.87 3.01 9.34
N ASP A 54 15.94 3.75 9.61
CA ASP A 54 16.89 3.42 10.67
C ASP A 54 16.24 3.33 12.07
N ASN A 55 15.16 4.07 12.30
CA ASN A 55 14.40 4.07 13.55
C ASN A 55 12.92 3.71 13.35
N ALA A 56 12.56 3.01 12.28
CA ALA A 56 11.17 2.58 12.02
C ALA A 56 10.68 1.58 13.09
N THR A 57 11.61 0.76 13.60
CA THR A 57 11.41 -0.16 14.73
C THR A 57 12.68 -0.18 15.61
N ASP A 58 12.59 -0.85 16.74
CA ASP A 58 13.75 -1.06 17.64
C ASP A 58 14.71 -2.16 17.15
N ASN A 59 14.41 -2.80 16.00
CA ASN A 59 15.20 -3.90 15.46
C ASN A 59 15.84 -3.51 14.12
N ALA A 60 17.18 -3.44 14.11
CA ALA A 60 17.96 -3.02 12.93
C ALA A 60 17.77 -3.96 11.72
N GLU A 61 17.59 -5.27 11.92
CA GLU A 61 17.35 -6.22 10.83
C GLU A 61 15.97 -6.00 10.18
N VAL A 62 14.96 -5.69 11.00
CA VAL A 62 13.62 -5.32 10.53
C VAL A 62 13.67 -4.00 9.76
N ASN A 63 14.39 -3.01 10.29
CA ASN A 63 14.56 -1.70 9.64
C ASN A 63 15.25 -1.85 8.27
N LYS A 64 16.28 -2.69 8.20
CA LYS A 64 16.96 -3.03 6.93
C LYS A 64 16.00 -3.73 5.97
N ALA A 65 15.21 -4.70 6.43
CA ALA A 65 14.25 -5.41 5.60
C ALA A 65 13.14 -4.49 5.07
N LEU A 66 12.65 -3.56 5.89
CA LEU A 66 11.69 -2.54 5.48
C LEU A 66 12.25 -1.66 4.35
N TYR A 67 13.49 -1.16 4.49
CA TYR A 67 14.15 -0.37 3.44
C TYR A 67 14.33 -1.17 2.15
N ASP A 68 14.87 -2.40 2.24
CA ASP A 68 15.17 -3.23 1.07
C ASP A 68 13.89 -3.59 0.29
N ASN A 69 12.80 -3.97 1.00
CA ASN A 69 11.51 -4.26 0.39
C ASN A 69 10.84 -2.98 -0.16
N ALA A 70 10.90 -1.85 0.54
CA ALA A 70 10.36 -0.58 0.05
C ALA A 70 11.03 -0.15 -1.26
N LYS A 71 12.36 -0.19 -1.30
CA LYS A 71 13.14 0.11 -2.51
C LYS A 71 12.80 -0.83 -3.67
N LYS A 72 12.70 -2.14 -3.39
CA LYS A 72 12.33 -3.16 -4.39
C LYS A 72 10.95 -2.88 -4.97
N ALA A 73 9.95 -2.70 -4.11
CA ALA A 73 8.57 -2.43 -4.49
C ALA A 73 8.43 -1.14 -5.31
N LEU A 74 9.02 -0.06 -4.85
CA LEU A 74 8.97 1.24 -5.51
C LEU A 74 9.61 1.20 -6.92
N ARG A 75 10.71 0.45 -7.09
CA ARG A 75 11.31 0.24 -8.41
C ARG A 75 10.40 -0.58 -9.31
N HIS A 76 9.84 -1.67 -8.78
CA HIS A 76 8.96 -2.57 -9.52
C HIS A 76 7.69 -1.86 -9.99
N ARG A 77 7.06 -1.08 -9.13
CA ARG A 77 5.77 -0.42 -9.41
C ARG A 77 5.88 0.99 -9.97
N SER A 78 7.10 1.49 -10.20
CA SER A 78 7.32 2.84 -10.74
C SER A 78 6.56 3.08 -12.04
N GLY A 79 5.71 4.12 -12.05
CA GLY A 79 4.89 4.51 -13.19
C GLY A 79 3.60 3.71 -13.35
N THR A 80 3.23 2.87 -12.40
CA THR A 80 1.99 2.09 -12.40
C THR A 80 1.02 2.55 -11.31
N ALA A 81 -0.21 2.04 -11.33
CA ALA A 81 -1.20 2.20 -10.28
C ALA A 81 -1.32 0.95 -9.38
N PHE A 82 -0.45 -0.04 -9.59
CA PHE A 82 -0.47 -1.30 -8.84
C PHE A 82 0.40 -1.20 -7.59
N GLU A 83 0.10 -2.03 -6.60
CA GLU A 83 0.79 -2.10 -5.32
C GLU A 83 1.52 -3.42 -5.17
N ASP A 84 2.64 -3.38 -4.45
CA ASP A 84 3.30 -4.55 -3.89
C ASP A 84 3.10 -4.57 -2.39
N MET A 85 3.04 -5.77 -1.78
CA MET A 85 2.90 -5.94 -0.34
C MET A 85 3.80 -7.04 0.19
N TYR A 86 4.38 -6.78 1.36
CA TYR A 86 5.27 -7.68 2.08
C TYR A 86 4.80 -7.85 3.52
N TRP A 87 4.85 -9.09 4.00
CA TRP A 87 4.68 -9.45 5.41
C TRP A 87 6.03 -9.85 5.96
N ILE A 88 6.46 -9.19 7.03
CA ILE A 88 7.81 -9.27 7.59
C ILE A 88 7.69 -9.70 9.04
N ASP A 89 8.48 -10.68 9.46
CA ASP A 89 8.61 -11.09 10.86
C ASP A 89 9.28 -9.95 11.64
N SER A 90 8.60 -9.45 12.66
CA SER A 90 9.04 -8.27 13.44
C SER A 90 10.23 -8.57 14.37
N ASN A 91 10.59 -9.83 14.54
CA ASN A 91 11.71 -10.22 15.40
C ASN A 91 12.99 -10.44 14.59
N THR A 92 12.86 -10.92 13.35
CA THR A 92 14.02 -11.33 12.53
C THR A 92 14.23 -10.50 11.27
N GLY A 93 13.22 -9.72 10.83
CA GLY A 93 13.25 -9.01 9.55
C GLY A 93 13.06 -9.94 8.34
N LYS A 94 12.79 -11.22 8.54
CA LYS A 94 12.56 -12.14 7.42
C LYS A 94 11.24 -11.82 6.73
N THR A 95 11.26 -11.68 5.41
CA THR A 95 10.03 -11.60 4.61
C THR A 95 9.34 -12.97 4.62
N ILE A 96 8.17 -13.04 5.24
CA ILE A 96 7.33 -14.25 5.37
C ILE A 96 6.60 -14.51 4.05
N LEU A 97 6.05 -13.44 3.48
CA LEU A 97 5.25 -13.47 2.26
C LEU A 97 5.42 -12.17 1.48
N ALA A 98 5.33 -12.27 0.16
CA ALA A 98 5.28 -11.12 -0.74
C ALA A 98 4.19 -11.32 -1.81
N VAL A 99 3.52 -10.24 -2.18
CA VAL A 99 2.63 -10.14 -3.33
C VAL A 99 3.19 -9.05 -4.24
N GLU A 100 3.73 -9.46 -5.39
CA GLU A 100 4.39 -8.60 -6.37
C GLU A 100 3.71 -8.70 -7.75
N ASP A 101 2.61 -9.44 -7.84
CA ASP A 101 1.89 -9.71 -9.08
C ASP A 101 0.43 -9.23 -9.04
N SER A 102 0.11 -8.28 -8.11
CA SER A 102 -1.22 -7.69 -8.05
C SER A 102 -1.59 -7.05 -9.39
N LYS A 103 -2.79 -7.38 -9.86
CA LYS A 103 -3.42 -6.83 -11.06
C LYS A 103 -4.58 -5.88 -10.72
N GLU A 104 -4.82 -5.66 -9.43
CA GLU A 104 -5.81 -4.71 -8.96
C GLU A 104 -5.14 -3.36 -8.67
N GLU A 105 -5.70 -2.31 -9.23
CA GLU A 105 -5.20 -0.96 -8.98
C GLU A 105 -5.50 -0.53 -7.54
N ARG A 106 -4.49 -0.02 -6.85
CA ARG A 106 -4.60 0.54 -5.50
C ARG A 106 -5.19 -0.44 -4.47
N ALA A 107 -4.94 -1.74 -4.66
CA ALA A 107 -5.43 -2.76 -3.75
C ALA A 107 -4.58 -4.03 -3.78
N ILE A 108 -4.53 -4.69 -2.64
CA ILE A 108 -4.01 -6.06 -2.50
C ILE A 108 -5.16 -6.98 -2.12
N ILE A 109 -5.44 -7.96 -2.96
CA ILE A 109 -6.48 -8.95 -2.70
C ILE A 109 -5.92 -10.09 -1.85
N TYR A 110 -6.48 -10.28 -0.66
CA TYR A 110 -6.13 -11.35 0.26
C TYR A 110 -6.83 -12.64 -0.16
N ASN A 111 -6.10 -13.51 -0.84
CA ASN A 111 -6.57 -14.85 -1.23
C ASN A 111 -6.36 -15.88 -0.09
N GLU A 112 -6.87 -17.11 -0.28
CA GLU A 112 -6.74 -18.19 0.73
C GLU A 112 -5.29 -18.48 1.12
N ARG A 113 -4.35 -18.44 0.17
CA ARG A 113 -2.92 -18.69 0.44
C ARG A 113 -2.37 -17.62 1.39
N ILE A 114 -2.65 -16.36 1.12
CA ILE A 114 -2.24 -15.24 1.98
C ILE A 114 -2.84 -15.44 3.36
N MET A 115 -4.17 -15.62 3.45
CA MET A 115 -4.87 -15.80 4.72
C MET A 115 -4.37 -16.98 5.52
N LYS A 116 -4.07 -18.10 4.87
CA LYS A 116 -3.50 -19.30 5.54
C LYS A 116 -2.10 -19.01 6.09
N THR A 117 -1.27 -18.31 5.33
CA THR A 117 0.10 -17.97 5.76
C THR A 117 0.06 -17.06 6.98
N ILE A 118 -0.67 -15.93 6.90
CA ILE A 118 -0.68 -14.94 7.99
C ILE A 118 -1.34 -15.44 9.27
N ARG A 119 -2.32 -16.35 9.19
CA ARG A 119 -2.96 -16.95 10.38
C ARG A 119 -2.03 -17.84 11.20
N ASN A 120 -0.98 -18.38 10.59
CA ASN A 120 -0.03 -19.27 11.24
C ASN A 120 1.20 -18.51 11.80
N GLU A 121 1.27 -17.21 11.56
CA GLU A 121 2.37 -16.37 11.98
C GLU A 121 1.91 -15.38 13.04
N SER A 122 2.78 -15.07 13.96
CA SER A 122 2.62 -13.99 14.93
C SER A 122 3.65 -12.90 14.63
N ASP A 123 3.48 -11.76 15.26
CA ASP A 123 4.51 -10.72 15.24
C ASP A 123 4.82 -10.14 13.85
N ILE A 124 3.77 -9.98 13.03
CA ILE A 124 3.89 -9.50 11.66
C ILE A 124 3.95 -7.96 11.61
N ILE A 125 4.87 -7.45 10.81
CA ILE A 125 4.86 -6.08 10.28
C ILE A 125 4.56 -6.15 8.79
N THR A 126 3.77 -5.20 8.27
CA THR A 126 3.47 -5.11 6.85
C THR A 126 4.14 -3.91 6.20
N LEU A 127 4.46 -4.04 4.93
CA LEU A 127 4.90 -2.95 4.07
C LEU A 127 4.20 -3.06 2.72
N HIS A 128 3.59 -1.99 2.24
CA HIS A 128 3.03 -1.92 0.89
C HIS A 128 3.30 -0.56 0.24
N THR A 129 3.04 -0.46 -1.07
CA THR A 129 3.25 0.78 -1.81
C THR A 129 1.95 1.52 -2.07
N HIS A 130 2.02 2.86 -2.06
CA HIS A 130 0.92 3.72 -2.51
C HIS A 130 1.35 4.53 -3.75
N PRO A 131 0.90 4.13 -4.96
CA PRO A 131 1.20 4.87 -6.19
C PRO A 131 0.67 6.32 -6.19
N SER A 132 -0.46 6.55 -5.56
CA SER A 132 -1.06 7.89 -5.39
C SER A 132 -0.33 8.78 -4.40
N SER A 133 0.63 8.24 -3.66
CA SER A 133 1.39 8.96 -2.62
C SER A 133 0.51 9.50 -1.48
N MET A 134 -0.64 8.86 -1.26
CA MET A 134 -1.54 9.15 -0.14
C MET A 134 -1.09 8.44 1.14
N PRO A 135 -1.49 8.93 2.33
CA PRO A 135 -1.24 8.25 3.60
C PRO A 135 -2.01 6.91 3.68
N PRO A 136 -1.79 6.09 4.73
CA PRO A 136 -2.58 4.89 4.96
C PRO A 136 -4.08 5.18 4.92
N SER A 137 -4.84 4.30 4.30
CA SER A 137 -6.29 4.38 4.22
C SER A 137 -6.98 3.82 5.47
N ALA A 138 -8.27 4.05 5.59
CA ALA A 138 -9.10 3.38 6.61
C ALA A 138 -9.05 1.85 6.48
N SER A 139 -8.99 1.34 5.25
CA SER A 139 -8.88 -0.09 4.97
C SER A 139 -7.55 -0.67 5.46
N ASP A 140 -6.43 0.07 5.35
CA ASP A 140 -5.13 -0.36 5.85
C ASP A 140 -5.13 -0.49 7.37
N LEU A 141 -5.71 0.49 8.07
CA LEU A 141 -5.87 0.46 9.53
C LEU A 141 -6.75 -0.73 9.96
N ASN A 142 -7.90 -0.92 9.30
CA ASN A 142 -8.79 -2.03 9.60
C ASN A 142 -8.15 -3.40 9.28
N SER A 143 -7.37 -3.49 8.21
CA SER A 143 -6.60 -4.69 7.87
C SER A 143 -5.52 -4.98 8.92
N CYS A 144 -4.83 -3.94 9.42
CA CYS A 144 -3.87 -4.06 10.51
C CYS A 144 -4.51 -4.65 11.77
N PHE A 145 -5.64 -4.11 12.21
CA PHE A 145 -6.39 -4.58 13.37
C PHE A 145 -6.92 -6.01 13.18
N ARG A 146 -7.65 -6.26 12.09
CA ARG A 146 -8.31 -7.56 11.85
C ARG A 146 -7.34 -8.74 11.73
N ASN A 147 -6.13 -8.48 11.25
CA ASN A 147 -5.11 -9.51 11.09
C ASN A 147 -4.08 -9.52 12.23
N GLY A 148 -4.20 -8.63 13.20
CA GLY A 148 -3.32 -8.56 14.37
C GLY A 148 -1.87 -8.15 14.02
N TYR A 149 -1.68 -7.31 12.99
CA TYR A 149 -0.34 -6.82 12.64
C TYR A 149 0.16 -5.83 13.71
N LYS A 150 1.42 -5.96 14.10
CA LYS A 150 2.04 -5.04 15.07
C LYS A 150 2.14 -3.61 14.55
N LYS A 151 2.51 -3.48 13.28
CA LYS A 151 2.64 -2.20 12.57
C LYS A 151 2.43 -2.43 11.07
N GLY A 152 1.99 -1.39 10.37
CA GLY A 152 2.03 -1.32 8.94
C GLY A 152 2.87 -0.15 8.47
N PHE A 153 3.47 -0.28 7.30
CA PHE A 153 4.20 0.77 6.62
C PHE A 153 3.70 0.96 5.20
N VAL A 154 3.67 2.21 4.75
CA VAL A 154 3.36 2.58 3.37
C VAL A 154 4.57 3.29 2.78
N ALA A 155 5.09 2.78 1.67
CA ALA A 155 6.11 3.42 0.86
C ALA A 155 5.45 4.10 -0.34
N CYS A 156 5.42 5.43 -0.35
CA CYS A 156 4.80 6.23 -1.39
C CYS A 156 5.73 6.46 -2.58
N HIS A 157 5.17 6.54 -3.79
CA HIS A 157 5.95 6.77 -5.01
C HIS A 157 6.66 8.12 -5.05
N ASN A 158 6.20 9.11 -4.29
CA ASN A 158 6.88 10.40 -4.10
C ASN A 158 8.03 10.35 -3.06
N GLY A 159 8.31 9.19 -2.48
CA GLY A 159 9.37 8.99 -1.49
C GLY A 159 8.97 9.28 -0.04
N ARG A 160 7.71 9.61 0.26
CA ARG A 160 7.21 9.60 1.64
C ARG A 160 7.09 8.18 2.14
N VAL A 161 7.22 8.04 3.46
CA VAL A 161 6.99 6.77 4.15
C VAL A 161 6.08 7.05 5.33
N PHE A 162 5.05 6.24 5.52
CA PHE A 162 4.17 6.32 6.67
C PHE A 162 4.25 5.03 7.48
N GLY A 163 4.23 5.18 8.81
CA GLY A 163 3.98 4.08 9.72
C GLY A 163 2.58 4.20 10.32
N TYR A 164 1.97 3.09 10.68
CA TYR A 164 0.68 3.07 11.34
C TYR A 164 0.51 1.85 12.26
N THR A 165 -0.35 2.03 13.26
CA THR A 165 -0.84 0.95 14.14
C THR A 165 -2.36 1.08 14.29
N ALA A 166 -3.02 -0.03 14.54
CA ALA A 166 -4.44 -0.06 14.86
C ALA A 166 -4.72 -1.17 15.88
N ASN A 167 -5.16 -0.78 17.07
CA ASN A 167 -5.62 -1.68 18.13
C ASN A 167 -7.14 -1.73 18.21
N GLU A 168 -7.83 -0.98 17.35
CA GLU A 168 -9.27 -0.89 17.25
C GLU A 168 -9.70 -0.75 15.79
N GLU A 169 -10.88 -1.30 15.45
CA GLU A 169 -11.45 -1.16 14.13
C GLU A 169 -12.12 0.19 13.98
N ILE A 170 -11.73 0.96 12.95
CA ILE A 170 -12.31 2.26 12.69
C ILE A 170 -13.54 2.16 11.79
N ASN A 171 -14.49 3.08 11.99
CA ASN A 171 -15.66 3.20 11.12
C ASN A 171 -15.29 3.98 9.84
N GLU A 172 -15.20 3.28 8.70
CA GLU A 172 -14.84 3.87 7.41
C GLU A 172 -15.79 4.99 6.97
N ARG A 173 -17.08 4.94 7.35
CA ARG A 173 -18.03 6.02 7.04
C ARG A 173 -17.68 7.31 7.78
N ILE A 174 -17.21 7.19 9.03
CA ILE A 174 -16.75 8.34 9.82
C ILE A 174 -15.47 8.91 9.21
N TYR A 175 -14.54 8.05 8.80
CA TYR A 175 -13.34 8.49 8.08
C TYR A 175 -13.70 9.29 6.81
N ASN A 176 -14.55 8.71 5.95
CA ASN A 176 -14.97 9.36 4.70
C ASN A 176 -15.69 10.69 4.95
N MET A 177 -16.55 10.76 5.98
CA MET A 177 -17.22 12.00 6.40
C MET A 177 -16.21 13.09 6.80
N TYR A 178 -15.13 12.74 7.51
CA TYR A 178 -14.08 13.71 7.84
C TYR A 178 -13.29 14.13 6.60
N VAL A 179 -12.93 13.20 5.70
CA VAL A 179 -12.25 13.53 4.45
C VAL A 179 -13.09 14.52 3.62
N GLU A 180 -14.39 14.22 3.42
CA GLU A 180 -15.30 15.12 2.69
C GLU A 180 -15.40 16.49 3.36
N ARG A 181 -15.49 16.55 4.68
CA ARG A 181 -15.54 17.80 5.43
C ARG A 181 -14.29 18.62 5.18
N PHE A 182 -13.09 18.05 5.36
CA PHE A 182 -11.83 18.77 5.18
C PHE A 182 -11.61 19.17 3.73
N THR A 183 -12.07 18.38 2.76
CA THR A 183 -12.07 18.78 1.34
C THR A 183 -12.95 20.00 1.10
N LYS A 184 -14.14 20.07 1.70
CA LYS A 184 -15.03 21.23 1.64
C LYS A 184 -14.43 22.46 2.35
N ASP A 185 -13.61 22.24 3.37
CA ASP A 185 -12.88 23.28 4.09
C ASP A 185 -11.65 23.79 3.29
N GLY A 186 -11.41 23.26 2.05
CA GLY A 186 -10.41 23.72 1.12
C GLY A 186 -9.04 23.00 1.17
N TYR A 187 -8.95 21.91 1.91
CA TYR A 187 -7.73 21.09 1.90
C TYR A 187 -7.66 20.24 0.61
N ASP A 188 -6.45 20.04 0.11
CA ASP A 188 -6.20 19.05 -0.94
C ASP A 188 -6.45 17.62 -0.42
N GLU A 189 -6.45 16.64 -1.32
CA GLU A 189 -6.75 15.24 -0.98
C GLU A 189 -5.81 14.71 0.12
N PHE A 190 -4.52 14.99 0.03
CA PHE A 190 -3.54 14.57 1.03
C PHE A 190 -3.82 15.22 2.40
N GLY A 191 -4.00 16.53 2.42
CA GLY A 191 -4.28 17.28 3.64
C GLY A 191 -5.60 16.87 4.29
N ALA A 192 -6.64 16.62 3.50
CA ALA A 192 -7.94 16.15 3.98
C ALA A 192 -7.83 14.75 4.63
N GLN A 193 -7.13 13.81 3.98
CA GLN A 193 -6.92 12.46 4.53
C GLN A 193 -6.08 12.47 5.81
N MET A 194 -4.96 13.21 5.85
CA MET A 194 -4.14 13.32 7.06
C MET A 194 -4.92 13.93 8.24
N ARG A 195 -5.74 14.95 7.99
CA ARG A 195 -6.58 15.55 9.03
C ARG A 195 -7.68 14.59 9.52
N ALA A 196 -8.27 13.82 8.60
CA ALA A 196 -9.24 12.78 8.95
C ALA A 196 -8.59 11.72 9.85
N LEU A 197 -7.41 11.22 9.51
CA LEU A 197 -6.65 10.27 10.32
C LEU A 197 -6.30 10.84 11.71
N ASN A 198 -5.81 12.08 11.76
CA ASN A 198 -5.55 12.76 13.04
C ASN A 198 -6.81 12.96 13.88
N LYS A 199 -7.98 13.11 13.23
CA LYS A 199 -9.24 13.21 13.97
C LYS A 199 -9.68 11.85 14.49
N LEU A 200 -9.48 10.79 13.74
CA LEU A 200 -9.77 9.42 14.18
C LEU A 200 -8.89 9.00 15.35
N SER A 201 -7.60 9.31 15.34
CA SER A 201 -6.68 8.96 16.44
C SER A 201 -7.02 9.61 17.78
N GLN A 202 -7.90 10.62 17.79
CA GLN A 202 -8.44 11.20 19.02
C GLN A 202 -9.59 10.38 19.64
N THR A 203 -10.16 9.44 18.87
CA THR A 203 -11.37 8.69 19.27
C THR A 203 -11.12 7.18 19.27
N TYR A 204 -10.27 6.71 18.37
CA TYR A 204 -9.92 5.30 18.19
C TYR A 204 -8.46 5.07 18.59
N ASP A 205 -8.15 3.87 19.07
CA ASP A 205 -6.78 3.45 19.36
C ASP A 205 -6.03 3.09 18.07
N VAL A 206 -5.79 4.12 17.28
CA VAL A 206 -5.02 4.06 16.02
C VAL A 206 -3.99 5.18 15.99
N SER A 207 -2.86 4.93 15.34
CA SER A 207 -1.82 5.93 15.13
C SER A 207 -1.34 5.91 13.70
N VAL A 208 -1.11 7.09 13.12
CA VAL A 208 -0.49 7.26 11.79
C VAL A 208 0.55 8.36 11.89
N TRP A 209 1.75 8.12 11.38
CA TRP A 209 2.83 9.11 11.37
C TRP A 209 3.64 9.05 10.08
N GLU A 210 4.18 10.16 9.65
CA GLU A 210 5.18 10.18 8.58
C GLU A 210 6.55 9.80 9.19
N VAL A 211 7.21 8.84 8.56
CA VAL A 211 8.55 8.39 8.98
C VAL A 211 9.57 9.37 8.43
N LEU A 212 10.04 10.25 9.29
CA LEU A 212 11.07 11.22 8.99
C LEU A 212 12.43 10.69 9.48
N HIS A 213 13.53 11.09 8.81
CA HIS A 213 14.83 10.89 9.42
C HIS A 213 15.05 11.97 10.47
N ASN A 214 15.51 11.60 11.64
CA ASN A 214 15.99 12.56 12.62
C ASN A 214 17.39 13.02 12.18
N GLU A 215 17.59 14.33 12.10
CA GLU A 215 18.90 14.94 11.86
C GLU A 215 19.90 14.63 12.99
#